data_de8d8047fead60aebdf623331da3b900
#
_entry.id   de8d8047fead60aebdf623331da3b900
#
_cell.length_a   1.000
_cell.length_b   1.000
_cell.length_c   1.000
_cell.angle_alpha   90.00
_cell.angle_beta   90.00
_cell.angle_gamma   90.00
#
_symmetry.space_group_name_H-M   'P 1'
#
loop_
_entity.id
_entity.type
_entity.pdbx_description
1 polymer ?
#
loop_
_entity_poly.entity_id
_entity_poly.type
_entity_poly.pdbx_seq_one_letter_code
_entity_poly.pdbx_strand_id
1 'polypeptide(L)'
;GTIYLEYVIDENCYATASKPDIFTTNDKLASTAVIKIHVEKCESHHYKNILTEATPSQDGSIIKRCSICNDSQLVQTIAKPDVYTITKNTYNGKVLKPSVTITDRNGKKLSPSSYEIIYKKTGKNVGTYQAQINFRGDYTGSKTISYQILPKNSSLRSVKAKKKSFTVRWKKLTTKMPAKRISGYQIQYSEKPNFSKSKIKKISGYKKTNVTIKKLKSKKTYQYSDVRMCGRSVRCFQIYEIKPERFFSDNMTARL
;
A
#
# COMPACT_ATOMS: atom_id res chain seq x y z
N GLY A 1 -38.15 -26.08 -25.25
CA GLY A 1 -37.29 -27.12 -25.84
C GLY A 1 -37.27 -28.34 -24.94
N THR A 2 -37.20 -29.53 -25.51
CA THR A 2 -37.11 -30.78 -24.77
C THR A 2 -35.60 -31.04 -24.53
N ILE A 3 -35.21 -31.21 -23.27
CA ILE A 3 -33.84 -31.57 -22.90
C ILE A 3 -33.87 -33.06 -22.57
N TYR A 4 -33.04 -33.84 -23.24
CA TYR A 4 -32.84 -35.25 -22.91
C TYR A 4 -31.63 -35.34 -21.98
N LEU A 5 -31.84 -35.91 -20.79
CA LEU A 5 -30.76 -36.22 -19.85
C LEU A 5 -30.58 -37.74 -19.83
N GLU A 6 -29.40 -38.21 -20.23
CA GLU A 6 -28.96 -39.56 -19.98
C GLU A 6 -28.29 -39.60 -18.61
N TYR A 7 -28.80 -40.42 -17.70
CA TYR A 7 -28.16 -40.60 -16.40
C TYR A 7 -27.81 -42.05 -16.18
N VAL A 8 -26.63 -42.25 -15.61
CA VAL A 8 -26.23 -43.60 -15.13
C VAL A 8 -26.66 -43.71 -13.67
N ILE A 9 -27.46 -44.69 -13.33
CA ILE A 9 -27.84 -44.95 -11.95
C ILE A 9 -26.63 -45.57 -11.25
N ASP A 10 -26.02 -44.80 -10.37
CA ASP A 10 -25.14 -45.33 -9.35
C ASP A 10 -25.99 -45.75 -8.15
N GLU A 11 -25.61 -46.87 -7.48
CA GLU A 11 -26.37 -47.49 -6.37
C GLU A 11 -26.67 -46.55 -5.19
N ASN A 12 -26.07 -45.32 -5.19
CA ASN A 12 -26.24 -44.32 -4.16
C ASN A 12 -27.07 -43.05 -4.59
N CYS A 13 -27.61 -43.03 -5.78
CA CYS A 13 -28.43 -41.91 -6.25
C CYS A 13 -29.91 -42.14 -6.00
N TYR A 14 -30.50 -41.48 -5.02
CA TYR A 14 -31.95 -41.41 -4.84
C TYR A 14 -32.48 -40.16 -5.56
N ALA A 15 -33.20 -40.38 -6.69
CA ALA A 15 -33.99 -39.33 -7.31
C ALA A 15 -35.39 -39.32 -6.68
N THR A 16 -35.70 -38.28 -5.89
CA THR A 16 -37.08 -37.99 -5.48
C THR A 16 -37.77 -37.23 -6.59
N ALA A 17 -38.21 -37.94 -7.61
CA ALA A 17 -39.18 -37.41 -8.56
C ALA A 17 -40.55 -37.91 -8.15
N SER A 18 -41.52 -36.99 -7.96
CA SER A 18 -42.91 -37.33 -7.79
C SER A 18 -43.44 -38.00 -9.08
N LYS A 19 -43.64 -39.33 -9.01
CA LYS A 19 -44.09 -40.21 -10.09
C LYS A 19 -43.21 -40.29 -11.33
N PRO A 20 -42.20 -41.16 -11.34
CA PRO A 20 -41.68 -41.66 -12.60
C PRO A 20 -42.73 -42.62 -13.19
N ASP A 21 -43.12 -42.39 -14.43
CA ASP A 21 -43.70 -43.46 -15.22
C ASP A 21 -42.58 -44.47 -15.52
N ILE A 22 -42.50 -45.48 -14.68
CA ILE A 22 -41.56 -46.57 -14.88
C ILE A 22 -42.13 -47.47 -15.93
N PHE A 23 -41.66 -47.40 -17.15
CA PHE A 23 -41.89 -48.40 -18.17
C PHE A 23 -40.99 -49.62 -17.85
N THR A 24 -41.54 -50.62 -17.19
CA THR A 24 -40.88 -51.91 -17.08
C THR A 24 -41.08 -52.67 -18.39
N THR A 25 -40.05 -52.60 -19.25
CA THR A 25 -39.98 -53.58 -20.33
C THR A 25 -39.28 -54.85 -19.78
N ASN A 26 -39.82 -55.99 -20.09
CA ASN A 26 -39.29 -57.30 -19.66
C ASN A 26 -37.96 -57.67 -20.29
N ASP A 27 -37.28 -56.83 -20.95
CA ASP A 27 -35.99 -57.08 -21.58
C ASP A 27 -34.84 -56.62 -20.69
N LYS A 28 -33.97 -57.57 -20.47
CA LYS A 28 -32.76 -57.47 -19.59
C LYS A 28 -31.72 -56.47 -20.05
N LEU A 29 -32.02 -55.40 -20.71
CA LEU A 29 -31.05 -54.46 -21.22
C LEU A 29 -31.47 -53.02 -20.99
N ALA A 30 -30.65 -52.37 -20.19
CA ALA A 30 -30.50 -50.93 -20.02
C ALA A 30 -31.75 -50.17 -19.59
N SER A 31 -31.80 -49.82 -18.38
CA SER A 31 -32.68 -48.78 -17.84
C SER A 31 -32.27 -47.39 -18.37
N THR A 32 -32.68 -47.05 -19.57
CA THR A 32 -32.74 -45.68 -20.03
C THR A 32 -34.06 -45.10 -19.57
N ALA A 33 -34.04 -44.28 -18.51
CA ALA A 33 -35.19 -43.52 -18.13
C ALA A 33 -35.13 -42.17 -18.88
N VAL A 34 -36.14 -41.90 -19.72
CA VAL A 34 -36.29 -40.61 -20.37
C VAL A 34 -37.05 -39.70 -19.41
N ILE A 35 -36.36 -38.76 -18.76
CA ILE A 35 -37.00 -37.74 -17.97
C ILE A 35 -37.34 -36.56 -18.89
N LYS A 36 -38.62 -36.31 -19.11
CA LYS A 36 -39.08 -35.08 -19.76
C LYS A 36 -39.07 -33.94 -18.74
N ILE A 37 -38.11 -33.07 -18.82
CA ILE A 37 -38.11 -31.84 -18.03
C ILE A 37 -38.80 -30.77 -18.86
N HIS A 38 -39.96 -30.33 -18.41
CA HIS A 38 -40.62 -29.16 -18.99
C HIS A 38 -40.02 -27.91 -18.34
N VAL A 39 -39.24 -27.15 -19.09
CA VAL A 39 -38.67 -25.87 -18.63
C VAL A 39 -39.65 -24.78 -19.02
N GLU A 40 -40.41 -24.30 -18.06
CA GLU A 40 -41.27 -23.15 -18.28
C GLU A 40 -40.43 -21.87 -18.39
N LYS A 41 -40.82 -20.99 -19.33
CA LYS A 41 -40.23 -19.67 -19.44
C LYS A 41 -40.69 -18.82 -18.26
N CYS A 42 -39.74 -18.21 -17.54
CA CYS A 42 -40.09 -17.25 -16.50
C CYS A 42 -40.62 -15.97 -17.18
N GLU A 43 -41.94 -15.79 -17.20
CA GLU A 43 -42.60 -14.67 -17.88
C GLU A 43 -42.42 -13.34 -17.12
N SER A 44 -42.29 -13.39 -15.80
CA SER A 44 -41.98 -12.23 -14.95
C SER A 44 -40.84 -12.52 -14.00
N HIS A 45 -39.75 -11.77 -14.12
CA HIS A 45 -38.61 -11.93 -13.25
C HIS A 45 -38.74 -11.13 -11.95
N HIS A 46 -38.65 -11.81 -10.81
CA HIS A 46 -38.60 -11.20 -9.48
C HIS A 46 -37.15 -11.08 -9.03
N TYR A 47 -36.46 -10.01 -9.43
CA TYR A 47 -35.06 -9.78 -9.13
C TYR A 47 -34.86 -9.26 -7.72
N LYS A 48 -33.87 -9.82 -7.02
CA LYS A 48 -33.27 -9.29 -5.78
C LYS A 48 -31.81 -8.98 -6.00
N ASN A 49 -31.34 -7.88 -5.42
CA ASN A 49 -29.93 -7.56 -5.43
C ASN A 49 -29.18 -8.47 -4.46
N ILE A 50 -28.08 -9.04 -4.92
CA ILE A 50 -27.13 -9.83 -4.13
C ILE A 50 -25.80 -9.12 -4.18
N LEU A 51 -25.30 -8.76 -3.02
CA LEU A 51 -23.97 -8.16 -2.85
C LEU A 51 -22.95 -9.26 -2.58
N THR A 52 -21.87 -9.26 -3.36
CA THR A 52 -20.62 -9.93 -3.03
C THR A 52 -19.61 -8.83 -2.71
N GLU A 53 -19.16 -8.76 -1.46
CA GLU A 53 -18.26 -7.72 -0.99
C GLU A 53 -16.87 -7.86 -1.63
N ALA A 54 -16.24 -6.72 -1.94
CA ALA A 54 -14.86 -6.70 -2.41
C ALA A 54 -13.88 -6.92 -1.23
N THR A 55 -12.82 -7.67 -1.48
CA THR A 55 -11.73 -7.90 -0.52
C THR A 55 -10.47 -7.16 -0.95
N PRO A 56 -9.42 -7.06 -0.10
CA PRO A 56 -8.12 -6.53 -0.52
C PRO A 56 -7.45 -7.28 -1.68
N SER A 57 -7.93 -8.45 -2.06
CA SER A 57 -7.37 -9.31 -3.12
C SER A 57 -8.29 -9.51 -4.31
N GLN A 58 -9.59 -9.36 -4.12
CA GLN A 58 -10.60 -9.68 -5.13
C GLN A 58 -11.66 -8.57 -5.24
N ASP A 59 -12.15 -8.37 -6.46
CA ASP A 59 -13.30 -7.50 -6.69
C ASP A 59 -14.58 -8.12 -6.11
N GLY A 60 -15.49 -7.27 -5.72
CA GLY A 60 -16.87 -7.64 -5.42
C GLY A 60 -17.82 -7.35 -6.58
N SER A 61 -19.07 -7.64 -6.38
CA SER A 61 -20.13 -7.40 -7.37
C SER A 61 -21.50 -7.22 -6.73
N ILE A 62 -22.35 -6.50 -7.43
CA ILE A 62 -23.78 -6.50 -7.20
C ILE A 62 -24.40 -7.15 -8.42
N ILE A 63 -25.13 -8.25 -8.20
CA ILE A 63 -25.90 -8.92 -9.23
C ILE A 63 -27.38 -8.83 -8.88
N LYS A 64 -28.23 -8.79 -9.91
CA LYS A 64 -29.65 -9.04 -9.75
C LYS A 64 -29.89 -10.51 -10.03
N ARG A 65 -30.55 -11.23 -9.14
CA ARG A 65 -30.89 -12.63 -9.31
C ARG A 65 -32.42 -12.84 -9.17
N CYS A 66 -33.00 -13.48 -10.14
CA CYS A 66 -34.40 -13.84 -10.08
C CYS A 66 -34.63 -14.96 -9.06
N SER A 67 -35.61 -14.77 -8.16
CA SER A 67 -35.92 -15.75 -7.12
C SER A 67 -36.68 -16.98 -7.68
N ILE A 68 -37.21 -16.91 -8.92
CA ILE A 68 -37.97 -17.99 -9.54
C ILE A 68 -37.06 -18.83 -10.43
N CYS A 69 -36.41 -18.25 -11.43
CA CYS A 69 -35.65 -18.98 -12.44
C CYS A 69 -34.12 -18.91 -12.24
N ASN A 70 -33.63 -18.24 -11.21
CA ASN A 70 -32.21 -18.01 -10.94
C ASN A 70 -31.45 -17.23 -12.02
N ASP A 71 -32.15 -16.66 -13.02
CA ASP A 71 -31.49 -15.76 -13.97
C ASP A 71 -30.75 -14.67 -13.22
N SER A 72 -29.53 -14.37 -13.66
CA SER A 72 -28.66 -13.42 -12.97
C SER A 72 -28.02 -12.44 -13.93
N GLN A 73 -28.03 -11.16 -13.54
CA GLN A 73 -27.45 -10.06 -14.31
C GLN A 73 -26.50 -9.26 -13.45
N LEU A 74 -25.30 -8.99 -13.97
CA LEU A 74 -24.35 -8.12 -13.31
C LEU A 74 -24.86 -6.68 -13.37
N VAL A 75 -25.04 -6.06 -12.18
CA VAL A 75 -25.42 -4.65 -12.05
C VAL A 75 -24.19 -3.77 -11.94
N GLN A 76 -23.26 -4.18 -11.09
CA GLN A 76 -22.07 -3.39 -10.80
C GLN A 76 -20.92 -4.28 -10.35
N THR A 77 -19.70 -3.94 -10.78
CA THR A 77 -18.47 -4.46 -10.18
C THR A 77 -17.97 -3.50 -9.10
N ILE A 78 -17.67 -4.02 -7.92
CA ILE A 78 -17.05 -3.28 -6.83
C ILE A 78 -15.55 -3.52 -6.92
N ALA A 79 -14.82 -2.50 -7.40
CA ALA A 79 -13.38 -2.62 -7.58
C ALA A 79 -12.66 -2.76 -6.23
N LYS A 80 -11.76 -3.73 -6.11
CA LYS A 80 -10.97 -3.97 -4.88
C LYS A 80 -10.10 -2.79 -4.49
N PRO A 81 -9.84 -2.61 -3.19
CA PRO A 81 -8.83 -1.65 -2.71
C PRO A 81 -7.44 -2.03 -3.23
N ASP A 82 -6.72 -1.08 -3.83
CA ASP A 82 -5.42 -1.33 -4.47
C ASP A 82 -4.30 -0.45 -3.89
N VAL A 83 -4.44 0.87 -3.94
CA VAL A 83 -3.39 1.79 -3.50
C VAL A 83 -3.67 2.34 -2.11
N TYR A 84 -2.67 2.21 -1.22
CA TYR A 84 -2.71 2.66 0.17
C TYR A 84 -1.69 3.78 0.38
N THR A 85 -2.14 5.01 0.33
CA THR A 85 -1.28 6.19 0.54
C THR A 85 -1.30 6.60 2.01
N ILE A 86 -0.12 6.63 2.63
CA ILE A 86 0.04 6.99 4.04
C ILE A 86 0.79 8.32 4.13
N THR A 87 0.27 9.27 4.92
CA THR A 87 0.95 10.54 5.15
C THR A 87 2.28 10.31 5.88
N LYS A 88 3.34 10.97 5.39
CA LYS A 88 4.64 10.94 6.05
C LYS A 88 4.58 11.77 7.33
N ASN A 89 5.02 11.18 8.44
CA ASN A 89 5.06 11.84 9.73
C ASN A 89 6.48 12.06 10.20
N THR A 90 6.76 13.29 10.64
CA THR A 90 8.04 13.65 11.24
C THR A 90 7.86 13.72 12.76
N TYR A 91 8.82 13.15 13.49
CA TYR A 91 8.84 13.16 14.95
C TYR A 91 8.65 14.57 15.52
N ASN A 92 7.65 14.71 16.39
CA ASN A 92 7.31 15.96 17.09
C ASN A 92 7.24 15.80 18.62
N GLY A 93 7.52 14.61 19.15
CA GLY A 93 7.41 14.27 20.57
C GLY A 93 6.03 13.87 21.03
N LYS A 94 5.04 13.94 20.15
CA LYS A 94 3.64 13.49 20.42
C LYS A 94 3.38 12.13 19.76
N VAL A 95 2.31 11.48 20.15
CA VAL A 95 1.78 10.29 19.45
C VAL A 95 1.29 10.71 18.07
N LEU A 96 1.75 10.00 17.04
CA LEU A 96 1.41 10.27 15.65
C LEU A 96 0.59 9.11 15.08
N LYS A 97 -0.58 9.44 14.56
CA LYS A 97 -1.47 8.55 13.82
C LYS A 97 -1.58 9.10 12.39
N PRO A 98 -0.83 8.57 11.42
CA PRO A 98 -0.87 9.07 10.05
C PRO A 98 -2.24 8.83 9.42
N SER A 99 -2.72 9.75 8.60
CA SER A 99 -3.89 9.49 7.79
C SER A 99 -3.55 8.51 6.66
N VAL A 100 -4.51 7.66 6.33
CA VAL A 100 -4.43 6.71 5.22
C VAL A 100 -5.51 7.08 4.21
N THR A 101 -5.14 7.16 2.95
CA THR A 101 -6.08 7.27 1.84
C THR A 101 -6.00 5.98 1.04
N ILE A 102 -7.14 5.38 0.75
CA ILE A 102 -7.25 4.15 -0.01
C ILE A 102 -7.94 4.48 -1.32
N THR A 103 -7.40 4.00 -2.42
CA THR A 103 -8.07 4.04 -3.73
C THR A 103 -8.27 2.62 -4.23
N ASP A 104 -9.35 2.40 -4.97
CA ASP A 104 -9.58 1.15 -5.66
C ASP A 104 -8.64 1.01 -6.89
N ARG A 105 -8.70 -0.11 -7.56
CA ARG A 105 -7.90 -0.38 -8.77
C ARG A 105 -8.21 0.58 -9.93
N ASN A 106 -9.37 1.22 -9.93
CA ASN A 106 -9.78 2.20 -10.95
C ASN A 106 -9.33 3.63 -10.58
N GLY A 107 -8.62 3.81 -9.45
CA GLY A 107 -8.16 5.11 -8.96
C GLY A 107 -9.20 5.90 -8.18
N LYS A 108 -10.41 5.37 -7.96
CA LYS A 108 -11.45 6.02 -7.18
C LYS A 108 -11.12 5.92 -5.68
N LYS A 109 -11.20 7.03 -4.97
CA LYS A 109 -10.97 7.07 -3.53
C LYS A 109 -12.14 6.42 -2.77
N LEU A 110 -11.82 5.51 -1.85
CA LEU A 110 -12.81 4.90 -0.96
C LEU A 110 -13.31 5.93 0.05
N SER A 111 -14.61 5.82 0.40
CA SER A 111 -15.19 6.60 1.49
C SER A 111 -14.54 6.25 2.83
N PRO A 112 -14.29 7.22 3.73
CA PRO A 112 -13.82 6.91 5.09
C PRO A 112 -14.76 5.98 5.88
N SER A 113 -16.05 5.92 5.53
CA SER A 113 -17.03 4.99 6.13
C SER A 113 -16.81 3.54 5.72
N SER A 114 -16.10 3.29 4.60
CA SER A 114 -15.85 1.94 4.07
C SER A 114 -14.71 1.21 4.79
N TYR A 115 -14.03 1.84 5.75
CA TYR A 115 -12.94 1.20 6.49
C TYR A 115 -12.69 1.88 7.84
N GLU A 116 -12.06 1.12 8.73
CA GLU A 116 -11.55 1.60 10.02
C GLU A 116 -10.04 1.35 10.11
N ILE A 117 -9.30 2.28 10.71
CA ILE A 117 -7.85 2.15 10.89
C ILE A 117 -7.54 1.93 12.36
N ILE A 118 -6.96 0.78 12.68
CA ILE A 118 -6.56 0.39 14.03
C ILE A 118 -5.03 0.46 14.12
N TYR A 119 -4.51 1.34 14.98
CA TYR A 119 -3.08 1.47 15.24
C TYR A 119 -2.67 0.53 16.37
N LYS A 120 -2.03 -0.60 16.06
CA LYS A 120 -1.62 -1.64 17.04
C LYS A 120 -0.64 -1.13 18.11
N LYS A 121 0.23 -0.18 17.73
CA LYS A 121 1.09 0.58 18.64
C LYS A 121 1.07 2.03 18.25
N THR A 122 0.80 2.91 19.21
CA THR A 122 0.84 4.35 18.98
C THR A 122 2.30 4.79 18.81
N GLY A 123 2.59 5.33 17.63
CA GLY A 123 3.94 5.81 17.31
C GLY A 123 4.25 7.13 18.01
N LYS A 124 5.14 7.12 18.99
CA LYS A 124 5.67 8.33 19.63
C LYS A 124 7.12 8.62 19.25
N ASN A 125 7.86 7.60 18.85
CA ASN A 125 9.29 7.68 18.56
C ASN A 125 9.58 7.46 17.07
N VAL A 126 10.77 7.85 16.63
CA VAL A 126 11.27 7.49 15.30
C VAL A 126 11.28 5.96 15.16
N GLY A 127 10.72 5.45 14.09
CA GLY A 127 10.64 4.00 13.87
C GLY A 127 9.59 3.61 12.84
N THR A 128 9.47 2.31 12.62
CA THR A 128 8.44 1.69 11.78
C THR A 128 7.36 1.11 12.68
N TYR A 129 6.14 1.33 12.32
CA TYR A 129 4.93 0.94 13.02
C TYR A 129 3.96 0.27 12.06
N GLN A 130 2.96 -0.41 12.61
CA GLN A 130 1.91 -1.04 11.83
C GLN A 130 0.53 -0.49 12.21
N ALA A 131 -0.33 -0.41 11.21
CA ALA A 131 -1.76 -0.19 11.35
C ALA A 131 -2.50 -1.29 10.60
N GLN A 132 -3.64 -1.69 11.14
CA GLN A 132 -4.57 -2.61 10.50
C GLN A 132 -5.75 -1.80 9.96
N ILE A 133 -6.11 -2.06 8.73
CA ILE A 133 -7.29 -1.53 8.07
C ILE A 133 -8.32 -2.64 8.08
N ASN A 134 -9.49 -2.40 8.65
CA ASN A 134 -10.64 -3.29 8.59
C ASN A 134 -11.66 -2.68 7.63
N PHE A 135 -12.07 -3.42 6.63
CA PHE A 135 -13.02 -2.96 5.64
C PHE A 135 -14.46 -3.18 6.09
N ARG A 136 -15.41 -2.39 5.56
CA ARG A 136 -16.83 -2.39 5.90
C ARG A 136 -17.71 -2.01 4.71
N GLY A 137 -19.00 -2.31 4.79
CA GLY A 137 -20.00 -1.98 3.76
C GLY A 137 -19.83 -2.85 2.53
N ASP A 138 -19.57 -2.24 1.38
CA ASP A 138 -19.33 -2.95 0.12
C ASP A 138 -17.99 -3.69 0.09
N TYR A 139 -17.20 -3.58 1.15
CA TYR A 139 -15.86 -4.16 1.30
C TYR A 139 -15.78 -4.99 2.57
N THR A 140 -14.98 -6.04 2.54
CA THR A 140 -14.77 -6.93 3.69
C THR A 140 -13.30 -7.33 3.84
N GLY A 141 -12.97 -7.94 4.99
CA GLY A 141 -11.63 -8.38 5.32
C GLY A 141 -10.75 -7.31 5.94
N SER A 142 -9.46 -7.57 6.03
CA SER A 142 -8.51 -6.63 6.62
C SER A 142 -7.16 -6.64 5.91
N LYS A 143 -6.42 -5.53 6.05
CA LYS A 143 -5.04 -5.38 5.54
C LYS A 143 -4.15 -4.69 6.56
N THR A 144 -2.99 -5.29 6.83
CA THR A 144 -1.95 -4.65 7.64
C THR A 144 -1.02 -3.83 6.75
N ILE A 145 -0.81 -2.57 7.12
CA ILE A 145 0.10 -1.65 6.45
C ILE A 145 1.19 -1.20 7.41
N SER A 146 2.36 -0.84 6.87
CA SER A 146 3.47 -0.29 7.66
C SER A 146 3.63 1.19 7.39
N TYR A 147 3.85 1.99 8.44
CA TYR A 147 4.16 3.40 8.33
C TYR A 147 5.40 3.78 9.14
N GLN A 148 5.98 4.91 8.82
CA GLN A 148 7.21 5.35 9.45
C GLN A 148 7.06 6.74 10.07
N ILE A 149 7.63 6.89 11.28
CA ILE A 149 7.88 8.20 11.88
C ILE A 149 9.33 8.53 11.62
N LEU A 150 9.54 9.57 10.83
CA LEU A 150 10.86 10.00 10.39
C LEU A 150 11.48 10.92 11.43
N PRO A 151 12.82 10.91 11.59
CA PRO A 151 13.51 11.90 12.42
C PRO A 151 13.38 13.29 11.82
N LYS A 152 13.41 14.33 12.66
CA LYS A 152 13.56 15.71 12.20
C LYS A 152 14.91 15.88 11.50
N ASN A 153 14.95 16.77 10.53
CA ASN A 153 16.22 17.20 9.94
C ASN A 153 17.06 17.96 10.99
N SER A 154 18.36 17.83 10.92
CA SER A 154 19.25 18.67 11.70
C SER A 154 19.48 19.98 10.96
N SER A 155 19.45 21.10 11.68
CA SER A 155 19.77 22.40 11.09
C SER A 155 21.26 22.48 10.77
N LEU A 156 21.57 22.91 9.57
CA LEU A 156 22.94 23.24 9.17
C LEU A 156 23.46 24.42 10.00
N ARG A 157 24.73 24.38 10.37
CA ARG A 157 25.41 25.50 11.03
C ARG A 157 26.34 26.24 10.09
N SER A 158 27.18 25.51 9.37
CA SER A 158 28.12 26.07 8.42
C SER A 158 28.64 25.05 7.44
N VAL A 159 29.00 25.52 6.26
CA VAL A 159 29.84 24.78 5.32
C VAL A 159 31.09 25.59 5.06
N LYS A 160 32.25 24.94 5.18
CA LYS A 160 33.55 25.58 4.91
C LYS A 160 34.24 24.84 3.77
N ALA A 161 34.43 25.53 2.65
CA ALA A 161 35.19 25.01 1.53
C ALA A 161 36.70 25.05 1.80
N LYS A 162 37.42 24.04 1.28
CA LYS A 162 38.88 23.95 1.24
C LYS A 162 39.26 23.31 -0.09
N LYS A 163 40.54 23.38 -0.45
CA LYS A 163 41.08 22.75 -1.66
C LYS A 163 40.66 21.27 -1.70
N LYS A 164 39.93 20.88 -2.76
CA LYS A 164 39.42 19.52 -3.01
C LYS A 164 38.61 18.90 -1.85
N SER A 165 37.99 19.74 -0.99
CA SER A 165 37.20 19.26 0.13
C SER A 165 36.25 20.32 0.65
N PHE A 166 35.21 19.90 1.40
CA PHE A 166 34.45 20.81 2.24
C PHE A 166 34.04 20.14 3.55
N THR A 167 33.89 20.95 4.58
CA THR A 167 33.45 20.51 5.90
C THR A 167 32.06 21.05 6.17
N VAL A 168 31.12 20.16 6.45
CA VAL A 168 29.76 20.48 6.87
C VAL A 168 29.66 20.37 8.38
N ARG A 169 29.04 21.35 9.02
CA ARG A 169 28.73 21.35 10.46
C ARG A 169 27.23 21.54 10.67
N TRP A 170 26.65 20.82 11.64
CA TRP A 170 25.21 20.88 11.94
C TRP A 170 24.95 20.97 13.44
N LYS A 171 23.72 21.33 13.82
CA LYS A 171 23.35 21.42 15.23
C LYS A 171 23.31 20.02 15.85
N LYS A 172 23.82 19.90 17.06
CA LYS A 172 23.70 18.68 17.87
C LYS A 172 22.21 18.36 18.08
N LEU A 173 21.88 17.07 18.06
CA LEU A 173 20.56 16.58 18.44
C LEU A 173 20.18 17.08 19.83
N THR A 174 18.99 17.66 19.95
CA THR A 174 18.41 17.98 21.25
C THR A 174 17.91 16.70 21.92
N THR A 175 17.93 16.69 23.26
CA THR A 175 17.59 15.54 24.13
C THR A 175 16.17 15.00 23.98
N LYS A 176 15.26 15.75 23.32
CA LYS A 176 13.87 15.35 23.13
C LYS A 176 13.66 14.21 22.12
N MET A 177 14.65 13.93 21.28
CA MET A 177 14.57 12.80 20.33
C MET A 177 15.38 11.64 20.92
N PRO A 178 14.78 10.45 21.11
CA PRO A 178 15.50 9.34 21.73
C PRO A 178 16.75 8.98 20.93
N ALA A 179 17.91 9.33 21.45
CA ALA A 179 19.21 9.12 20.82
C ALA A 179 19.47 7.65 20.44
N LYS A 180 18.86 6.70 21.17
CA LYS A 180 18.92 5.26 20.89
C LYS A 180 18.32 4.85 19.53
N ARG A 181 17.48 5.69 18.92
CA ARG A 181 16.79 5.41 17.66
C ARG A 181 17.43 6.05 16.44
N ILE A 182 18.39 6.92 16.64
CA ILE A 182 19.16 7.56 15.57
C ILE A 182 20.49 6.84 15.42
N SER A 183 20.75 6.30 14.24
CA SER A 183 22.03 5.63 13.92
C SER A 183 23.12 6.59 13.47
N GLY A 184 22.74 7.74 12.91
CA GLY A 184 23.68 8.72 12.39
C GLY A 184 23.05 9.75 11.48
N TYR A 185 23.83 10.22 10.52
CA TYR A 185 23.44 11.28 9.59
C TYR A 185 23.75 10.90 8.16
N GLN A 186 23.14 11.61 7.24
CA GLN A 186 23.38 11.48 5.80
C GLN A 186 23.47 12.87 5.18
N ILE A 187 24.45 13.06 4.31
CA ILE A 187 24.60 14.25 3.47
C ILE A 187 24.63 13.78 2.03
N GLN A 188 23.84 14.43 1.20
CA GLN A 188 23.84 14.22 -0.24
C GLN A 188 24.49 15.44 -0.89
N TYR A 189 25.35 15.24 -1.88
CA TYR A 189 26.00 16.32 -2.61
C TYR A 189 26.15 15.96 -4.08
N SER A 190 26.21 16.98 -4.95
CA SER A 190 26.27 16.82 -6.40
C SER A 190 26.98 18.00 -7.05
N GLU A 191 27.62 17.77 -8.20
CA GLU A 191 28.10 18.82 -9.10
C GLU A 191 26.95 19.47 -9.88
N LYS A 192 25.78 18.82 -9.95
CA LYS A 192 24.60 19.28 -10.72
C LYS A 192 23.52 19.84 -9.81
N PRO A 193 22.89 20.97 -10.20
CA PRO A 193 21.83 21.62 -9.40
C PRO A 193 20.61 20.73 -9.14
N ASN A 194 20.26 19.90 -10.09
CA ASN A 194 19.13 18.95 -9.97
C ASN A 194 19.48 17.69 -9.20
N PHE A 195 20.65 17.61 -8.59
CA PHE A 195 21.16 16.44 -7.88
C PHE A 195 21.20 15.13 -8.69
N SER A 196 21.12 15.21 -10.01
CA SER A 196 21.39 14.04 -10.87
C SER A 196 22.85 13.62 -10.65
N LYS A 197 23.09 12.30 -10.56
CA LYS A 197 24.40 11.71 -10.22
C LYS A 197 24.96 12.17 -8.85
N SER A 198 24.08 12.42 -7.87
CA SER A 198 24.48 12.80 -6.53
C SER A 198 25.22 11.69 -5.80
N LYS A 199 26.12 12.09 -4.89
CA LYS A 199 26.82 11.21 -3.98
C LYS A 199 26.25 11.34 -2.57
N ILE A 200 26.28 10.24 -1.82
CA ILE A 200 25.77 10.19 -0.46
C ILE A 200 26.90 9.85 0.49
N LYS A 201 27.10 10.71 1.50
CA LYS A 201 28.00 10.43 2.64
C LYS A 201 27.16 10.07 3.86
N LYS A 202 27.29 8.82 4.31
CA LYS A 202 26.72 8.36 5.58
C LYS A 202 27.72 8.59 6.71
N ILE A 203 27.23 9.06 7.85
CA ILE A 203 27.99 9.37 9.04
C ILE A 203 27.39 8.58 10.20
N SER A 204 28.10 7.58 10.70
CA SER A 204 27.69 6.79 11.87
C SER A 204 27.89 7.57 13.16
N GLY A 205 26.98 7.39 14.11
CA GLY A 205 27.04 7.99 15.44
C GLY A 205 26.28 9.31 15.56
N TYR A 206 25.20 9.29 16.34
CA TYR A 206 24.30 10.43 16.54
C TYR A 206 24.94 11.64 17.26
N LYS A 207 26.06 11.43 17.93
CA LYS A 207 26.83 12.51 18.63
C LYS A 207 27.64 13.38 17.69
N LYS A 208 27.92 12.92 16.46
CA LYS A 208 28.72 13.67 15.49
C LYS A 208 27.95 14.90 15.01
N THR A 209 28.69 16.01 14.86
CA THR A 209 28.14 17.31 14.43
C THR A 209 28.89 17.91 13.26
N ASN A 210 29.84 17.19 12.68
CA ASN A 210 30.55 17.61 11.48
C ASN A 210 31.07 16.41 10.68
N VAL A 211 31.36 16.68 9.41
CA VAL A 211 32.08 15.75 8.53
C VAL A 211 32.80 16.53 7.45
N THR A 212 33.98 16.06 7.05
CA THR A 212 34.71 16.58 5.90
C THR A 212 34.58 15.61 4.74
N ILE A 213 34.11 16.10 3.62
CA ILE A 213 34.01 15.40 2.33
C ILE A 213 35.27 15.76 1.55
N LYS A 214 36.10 14.75 1.24
CA LYS A 214 37.40 14.90 0.57
C LYS A 214 37.36 14.35 -0.83
N LYS A 215 38.47 14.53 -1.59
CA LYS A 215 38.66 14.02 -2.97
C LYS A 215 37.67 14.61 -3.96
N LEU A 216 37.33 15.88 -3.81
CA LEU A 216 36.52 16.63 -4.77
C LEU A 216 37.39 17.12 -5.94
N LYS A 217 36.75 17.36 -7.08
CA LYS A 217 37.42 17.96 -8.22
C LYS A 217 37.66 19.45 -7.95
N SER A 218 38.86 19.94 -8.28
CA SER A 218 39.19 21.37 -8.23
C SER A 218 38.33 22.18 -9.21
N LYS A 219 38.09 23.44 -8.88
CA LYS A 219 37.35 24.40 -9.73
C LYS A 219 35.95 23.95 -10.13
N LYS A 220 35.27 23.09 -9.32
CA LYS A 220 33.89 22.67 -9.51
C LYS A 220 33.00 23.22 -8.39
N THR A 221 31.81 23.62 -8.77
CA THR A 221 30.75 23.99 -7.83
C THR A 221 30.04 22.72 -7.35
N TYR A 222 29.82 22.63 -6.07
CA TYR A 222 29.06 21.54 -5.47
C TYR A 222 27.83 22.07 -4.77
N GLN A 223 26.77 21.30 -4.87
CA GLN A 223 25.52 21.50 -4.14
C GLN A 223 25.38 20.41 -3.10
N TYR A 224 24.81 20.73 -1.98
CA TYR A 224 24.58 19.76 -0.90
C TYR A 224 23.16 19.88 -0.38
N SER A 225 22.65 18.77 0.14
CA SER A 225 21.37 18.75 0.85
C SER A 225 21.56 19.02 2.32
N ASP A 226 20.48 19.37 3.00
CA ASP A 226 20.44 19.39 4.45
C ASP A 226 20.94 18.08 5.08
N VAL A 227 21.50 18.19 6.28
CA VAL A 227 21.96 17.04 7.03
C VAL A 227 20.76 16.26 7.57
N ARG A 228 20.55 15.08 7.06
CA ARG A 228 19.44 14.21 7.44
C ARG A 228 19.85 13.23 8.53
N MET A 229 18.93 12.98 9.45
CA MET A 229 19.11 11.97 10.48
C MET A 229 18.59 10.62 9.99
N CYS A 230 19.31 9.55 10.36
CA CYS A 230 18.94 8.19 10.02
C CYS A 230 18.54 7.44 11.29
N GLY A 231 17.34 6.86 11.31
CA GLY A 231 16.90 5.96 12.37
C GLY A 231 17.52 4.57 12.21
N ARG A 232 17.59 3.78 13.28
CA ARG A 232 18.11 2.40 13.22
C ARG A 232 17.27 1.48 12.35
N SER A 233 15.96 1.65 12.37
CA SER A 233 14.98 0.86 11.59
C SER A 233 14.29 1.65 10.48
N VAL A 234 14.73 2.88 10.23
CA VAL A 234 14.14 3.77 9.23
C VAL A 234 15.25 4.22 8.29
N ARG A 235 15.07 3.95 6.99
CA ARG A 235 16.02 4.47 5.98
C ARG A 235 16.03 5.98 5.99
N CYS A 236 17.20 6.59 5.68
CA CYS A 236 17.29 8.03 5.44
C CYS A 236 16.48 8.36 4.20
N PHE A 237 15.31 8.97 4.34
CA PHE A 237 14.45 9.29 3.20
C PHE A 237 14.91 10.55 2.49
N GLN A 238 14.82 10.53 1.15
CA GLN A 238 14.93 11.72 0.32
C GLN A 238 13.68 12.59 0.53
N ILE A 239 13.87 13.78 1.09
CA ILE A 239 12.87 14.85 0.99
C ILE A 239 13.27 15.68 -0.22
N TYR A 240 12.35 15.89 -1.14
CA TYR A 240 12.60 16.57 -2.41
C TYR A 240 12.71 18.11 -2.31
N GLU A 241 12.69 18.70 -1.12
CA GLU A 241 13.00 20.12 -0.95
C GLU A 241 14.52 20.31 -0.80
N ILE A 242 15.13 20.57 -1.93
CA ILE A 242 16.55 20.92 -2.02
C ILE A 242 16.62 22.43 -2.19
N LYS A 243 17.00 23.13 -1.14
CA LYS A 243 17.51 24.51 -1.30
C LYS A 243 18.96 24.38 -1.78
N PRO A 244 19.26 24.77 -3.01
CA PRO A 244 20.61 24.66 -3.55
C PRO A 244 21.48 25.77 -2.96
N GLU A 245 22.27 25.43 -1.94
CA GLU A 245 23.37 26.30 -1.52
C GLU A 245 24.62 25.92 -2.31
N ARG A 246 25.30 26.90 -2.88
CA ARG A 246 26.47 26.71 -3.76
C ARG A 246 27.74 27.00 -2.98
N PHE A 247 28.80 26.22 -3.23
CA PHE A 247 30.14 26.55 -2.79
C PHE A 247 31.17 26.13 -3.85
N PHE A 248 32.31 26.80 -3.84
CA PHE A 248 33.42 26.52 -4.74
C PHE A 248 34.52 25.78 -3.99
N SER A 249 35.19 24.83 -4.66
CA SER A 249 36.25 24.02 -4.02
C SER A 249 37.60 24.68 -3.89
N ASP A 250 37.76 25.86 -4.45
CA ASP A 250 39.00 26.63 -4.37
C ASP A 250 38.74 27.97 -3.66
N ASN A 251 39.34 28.19 -2.53
CA ASN A 251 39.53 29.42 -1.69
C ASN A 251 38.51 30.60 -1.84
N MET A 252 37.29 30.39 -2.31
CA MET A 252 36.27 31.44 -2.31
C MET A 252 35.24 31.20 -1.23
N THR A 253 34.97 32.23 -0.47
CA THR A 253 33.96 32.31 0.58
C THR A 253 32.61 31.79 0.13
N ALA A 254 32.06 30.85 0.87
CA ALA A 254 30.64 30.49 0.74
C ALA A 254 29.79 31.74 1.03
N ARG A 255 29.07 32.24 0.06
CA ARG A 255 28.01 33.22 0.33
C ARG A 255 26.80 32.44 0.82
N LEU A 256 26.33 32.80 2.00
CA LEU A 256 25.06 32.38 2.61
C LEU A 256 23.87 32.93 1.82
#